data_58fa5c3848109ced38ef35cc76b8ac0d
#
_entry.id   58fa5c3848109ced38ef35cc76b8ac0d
#
_cell.length_a   1.000
_cell.length_b   1.000
_cell.length_c   1.000
_cell.angle_alpha   90.00
_cell.angle_beta   90.00
_cell.angle_gamma   90.00
#
_symmetry.space_group_name_H-M   'P 1'
#
loop_
_entity.id
_entity.type
_entity.pdbx_description
1 polymer ?
#
loop_
_entity_poly.entity_id
_entity_poly.type
_entity_poly.pdbx_seq_one_letter_code
_entity_poly.pdbx_strand_id
1 'polypeptide(L)'
;SINYNLDAEITGFEGLLSFFPSETIQIQFSWLAIDNEITSDTSIINYLDPVGGQLVAYLGAVDPQGTGAITGAAFSNGINLFKSGGFNCLAPQFAPAAGLPCPVAQGVPQSLQGNQLPNTAELEYSLSLTKVFPGASGETSARLSYRFRDEANSSAFEMERMKIPANKYFDMLVKFTPNDGDWYVGVYGKNLADDRQLQFLRTASNLQGGQLYGSFSDPRTWGLQFGFDF
;
A
#
# COMPACT_ATOMS: atom_id res chain seq x y z
N SER A 1 7.03 -8.14 19.97
CA SER A 1 5.89 -8.08 19.03
C SER A 1 4.67 -8.68 19.70
N ILE A 2 3.54 -8.07 19.50
CA ILE A 2 2.23 -8.60 19.93
C ILE A 2 1.50 -9.00 18.66
N ASN A 3 1.01 -10.24 18.61
CA ASN A 3 0.20 -10.71 17.49
C ASN A 3 -1.27 -10.62 17.91
N TYR A 4 -2.10 -10.08 17.02
CA TYR A 4 -3.54 -10.04 17.17
C TYR A 4 -4.17 -10.94 16.11
N ASN A 5 -5.16 -11.72 16.53
CA ASN A 5 -6.03 -12.42 15.59
C ASN A 5 -7.20 -11.49 15.28
N LEU A 6 -7.42 -11.24 13.99
CA LEU A 6 -8.53 -10.42 13.50
C LEU A 6 -9.36 -11.27 12.55
N ASP A 7 -10.67 -11.22 12.71
CA ASP A 7 -11.59 -11.74 11.71
C ASP A 7 -11.74 -10.69 10.61
N ALA A 8 -11.78 -11.14 9.36
CA ALA A 8 -11.97 -10.29 8.20
C ALA A 8 -12.84 -10.98 7.18
N GLU A 9 -13.56 -10.20 6.41
CA GLU A 9 -14.35 -10.66 5.27
C GLU A 9 -13.76 -10.11 3.98
N ILE A 10 -13.67 -10.97 2.97
CA ILE A 10 -13.27 -10.60 1.62
C ILE A 10 -14.31 -11.17 0.68
N THR A 11 -14.96 -10.31 -0.06
CA THR A 11 -15.89 -10.66 -1.11
C THR A 11 -15.46 -10.06 -2.43
N GLY A 12 -15.78 -10.70 -3.55
CA GLY A 12 -15.41 -10.14 -4.83
C GLY A 12 -15.54 -11.12 -5.98
N PHE A 13 -15.06 -10.69 -7.11
CA PHE A 13 -15.04 -11.52 -8.31
C PHE A 13 -13.79 -11.23 -9.13
N GLU A 14 -13.32 -12.28 -9.80
CA GLU A 14 -12.21 -12.23 -10.73
C GLU A 14 -12.61 -12.78 -12.08
N GLY A 15 -11.89 -12.41 -13.11
CA GLY A 15 -12.15 -12.93 -14.44
C GLY A 15 -10.98 -12.76 -15.39
N LEU A 16 -11.02 -13.60 -16.44
CA LEU A 16 -10.12 -13.54 -17.57
C LEU A 16 -10.94 -13.65 -18.84
N LEU A 17 -10.78 -12.67 -19.73
CA LEU A 17 -11.34 -12.68 -21.08
C LEU A 17 -10.20 -12.75 -22.09
N SER A 18 -10.30 -13.71 -23.02
CA SER A 18 -9.42 -13.76 -24.19
C SER A 18 -10.25 -13.62 -25.45
N PHE A 19 -9.89 -12.66 -26.29
CA PHE A 19 -10.57 -12.35 -27.53
C PHE A 19 -9.59 -12.39 -28.70
N PHE A 20 -9.98 -13.01 -29.80
CA PHE A 20 -9.20 -13.23 -31.01
C PHE A 20 -9.90 -12.59 -32.22
N PRO A 21 -9.72 -11.29 -32.46
CA PRO A 21 -10.34 -10.61 -33.62
C PRO A 21 -9.88 -11.17 -34.95
N SER A 22 -8.71 -11.78 -35.00
CA SER A 22 -8.16 -12.51 -36.14
C SER A 22 -7.16 -13.55 -35.65
N GLU A 23 -6.72 -14.44 -36.53
CA GLU A 23 -5.70 -15.46 -36.23
C GLU A 23 -4.37 -14.87 -35.73
N THR A 24 -4.11 -13.61 -36.03
CA THR A 24 -2.87 -12.91 -35.68
C THR A 24 -3.01 -11.90 -34.56
N ILE A 25 -4.20 -11.71 -34.01
CA ILE A 25 -4.44 -10.72 -32.93
C ILE A 25 -5.09 -11.43 -31.74
N GLN A 26 -4.48 -11.25 -30.59
CA GLN A 26 -5.03 -11.69 -29.31
C GLN A 26 -5.12 -10.50 -28.37
N ILE A 27 -6.27 -10.34 -27.74
CA ILE A 27 -6.52 -9.38 -26.67
C ILE A 27 -6.85 -10.20 -25.42
N GLN A 28 -6.15 -9.93 -24.30
CA GLN A 28 -6.45 -10.54 -23.03
C GLN A 28 -6.73 -9.45 -22.00
N PHE A 29 -7.79 -9.62 -21.25
CA PHE A 29 -8.17 -8.77 -20.16
C PHE A 29 -8.41 -9.62 -18.93
N SER A 30 -7.68 -9.34 -17.84
CA SER A 30 -7.91 -9.94 -16.54
C SER A 30 -8.23 -8.87 -15.52
N TRP A 31 -9.09 -9.20 -14.56
CA TRP A 31 -9.47 -8.30 -13.49
C TRP A 31 -9.71 -9.05 -12.20
N LEU A 32 -9.47 -8.36 -11.12
CA LEU A 32 -9.84 -8.72 -9.76
C LEU A 32 -10.52 -7.48 -9.15
N ALA A 33 -11.73 -7.64 -8.67
CA ALA A 33 -12.46 -6.61 -7.92
C ALA A 33 -12.91 -7.24 -6.60
N ILE A 34 -12.48 -6.67 -5.49
CA ILE A 34 -12.77 -7.18 -4.15
C ILE A 34 -13.24 -6.05 -3.26
N ASP A 35 -14.06 -6.40 -2.31
CA ASP A 35 -14.37 -5.63 -1.12
C ASP A 35 -13.79 -6.39 0.07
N ASN A 36 -13.10 -5.69 0.97
CA ASN A 36 -12.44 -6.34 2.08
C ASN A 36 -12.50 -5.46 3.33
N GLU A 37 -12.88 -6.06 4.44
CA GLU A 37 -12.97 -5.36 5.71
C GLU A 37 -12.60 -6.24 6.90
N ILE A 38 -12.14 -5.61 7.96
CA ILE A 38 -11.95 -6.23 9.27
C ILE A 38 -13.30 -6.22 9.97
N THR A 39 -13.82 -7.42 10.30
CA THR A 39 -15.13 -7.59 10.94
C THR A 39 -15.06 -7.67 12.47
N SER A 40 -13.87 -7.95 13.02
CA SER A 40 -13.66 -8.00 14.46
C SER A 40 -13.92 -6.66 15.14
N ASP A 41 -14.74 -6.64 16.19
CA ASP A 41 -14.86 -5.51 17.11
C ASP A 41 -13.62 -5.47 18.03
N THR A 42 -12.48 -5.19 17.44
CA THR A 42 -11.18 -5.16 18.12
C THR A 42 -10.58 -3.77 18.07
N SER A 43 -10.26 -3.24 19.24
CA SER A 43 -9.54 -1.97 19.35
C SER A 43 -8.10 -2.24 19.75
N ILE A 44 -7.19 -1.70 18.96
CA ILE A 44 -5.74 -1.87 19.14
C ILE A 44 -5.09 -0.49 19.27
N ILE A 45 -4.08 -0.41 20.13
CA ILE A 45 -3.28 0.81 20.25
C ILE A 45 -2.54 1.03 18.92
N ASN A 46 -2.74 2.22 18.32
CA ASN A 46 -2.01 2.60 17.14
C ASN A 46 -0.55 2.88 17.46
N TYR A 47 0.26 1.84 17.41
CA TYR A 47 1.70 1.93 17.66
C TYR A 47 2.45 2.68 16.55
N LEU A 48 1.82 2.90 15.41
CA LEU A 48 2.38 3.68 14.31
C LEU A 48 2.26 5.18 14.53
N ASP A 49 1.26 5.60 15.32
CA ASP A 49 1.06 7.01 15.69
C ASP A 49 0.72 7.18 17.17
N PRO A 50 1.60 6.75 18.08
CA PRO A 50 1.32 6.81 19.49
C PRO A 50 1.23 8.25 20.02
N VAL A 51 1.96 9.17 19.39
CA VAL A 51 2.00 10.59 19.83
C VAL A 51 0.72 11.31 19.43
N GLY A 52 0.25 11.14 18.19
CA GLY A 52 -0.99 11.75 17.70
C GLY A 52 -2.21 11.27 18.47
N GLY A 53 -2.33 9.96 18.70
CA GLY A 53 -3.42 9.39 19.47
C GLY A 53 -3.43 9.86 20.94
N GLN A 54 -2.27 9.92 21.58
CA GLN A 54 -2.15 10.42 22.96
C GLN A 54 -2.48 11.91 23.06
N LEU A 55 -2.01 12.70 22.11
CA LEU A 55 -2.29 14.14 22.09
C LEU A 55 -3.78 14.43 21.90
N VAL A 56 -4.44 13.72 21.00
CA VAL A 56 -5.89 13.88 20.77
C VAL A 56 -6.68 13.48 22.01
N ALA A 57 -6.33 12.37 22.68
CA ALA A 57 -6.97 11.97 23.92
C ALA A 57 -6.76 13.01 25.04
N TYR A 58 -5.56 13.54 25.18
CA TYR A 58 -5.26 14.56 26.17
C TYR A 58 -6.05 15.85 25.88
N LEU A 59 -6.05 16.33 24.66
CA LEU A 59 -6.81 17.53 24.26
C LEU A 59 -8.31 17.34 24.47
N GLY A 60 -8.86 16.19 24.11
CA GLY A 60 -10.27 15.86 24.35
C GLY A 60 -10.63 15.81 25.85
N ALA A 61 -9.68 15.42 26.71
CA ALA A 61 -9.89 15.38 28.15
C ALA A 61 -9.84 16.79 28.81
N VAL A 62 -9.01 17.68 28.29
CA VAL A 62 -8.84 19.04 28.86
C VAL A 62 -9.72 20.10 28.16
N ASP A 63 -10.20 19.80 26.98
CA ASP A 63 -11.17 20.63 26.23
C ASP A 63 -12.28 19.75 25.62
N PRO A 64 -13.17 19.20 26.45
CA PRO A 64 -14.24 18.31 25.99
C PRO A 64 -15.20 18.94 24.99
N GLN A 65 -15.26 20.28 24.96
CA GLN A 65 -16.18 21.01 24.09
C GLN A 65 -15.52 21.52 22.80
N GLY A 66 -14.21 21.27 22.61
CA GLY A 66 -13.47 21.72 21.42
C GLY A 66 -13.42 23.24 21.26
N THR A 67 -13.44 23.98 22.37
CA THR A 67 -13.51 25.46 22.35
C THR A 67 -12.19 26.12 21.99
N GLY A 68 -11.09 25.34 21.89
CA GLY A 68 -9.74 25.88 21.69
C GLY A 68 -9.18 26.60 22.89
N ALA A 69 -9.83 26.47 24.06
CA ALA A 69 -9.47 27.19 25.27
C ALA A 69 -8.19 26.72 25.97
N ILE A 70 -7.56 25.67 25.43
CA ILE A 70 -6.28 25.17 25.96
C ILE A 70 -5.16 26.07 25.45
N THR A 71 -4.93 27.15 26.15
CA THR A 71 -3.86 28.10 25.83
C THR A 71 -2.82 28.13 26.93
N GLY A 72 -1.56 28.47 26.58
CA GLY A 72 -0.51 28.77 27.54
C GLY A 72 0.28 27.55 28.05
N ALA A 73 0.72 27.60 29.30
CA ALA A 73 1.67 26.67 29.88
C ALA A 73 1.17 25.20 29.91
N ALA A 74 -0.14 24.98 30.11
CA ALA A 74 -0.72 23.62 30.14
C ALA A 74 -0.60 22.92 28.79
N PHE A 75 -0.86 23.63 27.69
CA PHE A 75 -0.71 23.09 26.33
C PHE A 75 0.77 22.84 25.99
N SER A 76 1.65 23.81 26.28
CA SER A 76 3.09 23.68 26.04
C SER A 76 3.72 22.57 26.86
N ASN A 77 3.33 22.42 28.12
CA ASN A 77 3.82 21.35 28.97
C ASN A 77 3.32 19.98 28.52
N GLY A 78 2.06 19.87 28.10
CA GLY A 78 1.51 18.65 27.53
C GLY A 78 2.28 18.21 26.30
N ILE A 79 2.49 19.09 25.32
CA ILE A 79 3.24 18.78 24.10
C ILE A 79 4.70 18.40 24.39
N ASN A 80 5.37 19.10 25.30
CA ASN A 80 6.77 18.82 25.64
C ASN A 80 6.91 17.46 26.34
N LEU A 81 5.98 17.10 27.19
CA LEU A 81 5.95 15.80 27.85
C LEU A 81 5.69 14.67 26.83
N PHE A 82 4.82 14.87 25.87
CA PHE A 82 4.61 13.91 24.76
C PHE A 82 5.87 13.75 23.90
N LYS A 83 6.53 14.83 23.56
CA LYS A 83 7.77 14.80 22.74
C LYS A 83 8.93 14.12 23.47
N SER A 84 9.01 14.23 24.77
CA SER A 84 10.07 13.60 25.56
C SER A 84 9.84 12.12 25.86
N GLY A 85 8.67 11.56 25.46
CA GLY A 85 8.32 10.15 25.73
C GLY A 85 8.13 9.85 27.23
N GLY A 86 8.11 10.88 28.05
CA GLY A 86 8.21 10.79 29.50
C GLY A 86 6.93 11.09 30.27
N PHE A 87 5.75 10.78 29.75
CA PHE A 87 4.52 10.92 30.51
C PHE A 87 4.41 9.79 31.54
N ASN A 88 4.95 10.02 32.73
CA ASN A 88 4.79 9.10 33.84
C ASN A 88 3.71 9.63 34.79
N CYS A 89 2.48 9.22 34.53
CA CYS A 89 1.33 9.55 35.36
C CYS A 89 1.37 8.95 36.78
N LEU A 90 2.31 8.06 37.02
CA LEU A 90 2.53 7.46 38.35
C LEU A 90 3.41 8.36 39.21
N ALA A 91 4.09 9.36 38.64
CA ALA A 91 4.88 10.32 39.38
C ALA A 91 4.02 11.54 39.76
N PRO A 92 3.80 11.82 41.06
CA PRO A 92 2.88 12.86 41.53
C PRO A 92 3.18 14.27 40.94
N GLN A 93 4.43 14.56 40.64
CA GLN A 93 4.86 15.83 40.06
C GLN A 93 4.45 16.02 38.60
N PHE A 94 4.03 14.97 37.91
CA PHE A 94 3.59 14.98 36.53
C PHE A 94 2.11 14.63 36.39
N ALA A 95 1.43 14.37 37.52
CA ALA A 95 0.00 14.14 37.49
C ALA A 95 -0.67 15.41 36.93
N PRO A 96 -1.57 15.29 35.96
CA PRO A 96 -2.39 16.41 35.54
C PRO A 96 -3.10 16.98 36.77
N ALA A 97 -3.39 18.28 36.75
CA ALA A 97 -4.15 18.92 37.80
C ALA A 97 -5.37 18.06 38.16
N ALA A 98 -5.69 17.97 39.45
CA ALA A 98 -6.67 17.06 40.01
C ALA A 98 -7.95 17.00 39.15
N GLY A 99 -8.30 15.84 38.65
CA GLY A 99 -9.48 15.60 37.81
C GLY A 99 -9.24 15.42 36.30
N LEU A 100 -8.00 15.63 35.82
CA LEU A 100 -7.69 15.31 34.40
C LEU A 100 -7.27 13.84 34.27
N PRO A 101 -7.78 13.14 33.25
CA PRO A 101 -7.32 11.78 32.98
C PRO A 101 -5.85 11.78 32.55
N CYS A 102 -5.13 10.80 33.05
CA CYS A 102 -3.76 10.61 32.66
C CYS A 102 -3.67 10.09 31.21
N PRO A 103 -2.89 10.73 30.33
CA PRO A 103 -2.67 10.15 29.02
C PRO A 103 -2.01 8.77 29.18
N VAL A 104 -2.56 7.78 28.54
CA VAL A 104 -1.99 6.42 28.60
C VAL A 104 -0.64 6.43 27.88
N ALA A 105 0.41 6.05 28.57
CA ALA A 105 1.76 6.00 28.02
C ALA A 105 1.88 5.07 26.79
N GLN A 106 0.88 4.25 26.52
CA GLN A 106 0.84 3.26 25.45
C GLN A 106 0.04 3.71 24.21
N GLY A 107 -0.60 4.89 24.23
CA GLY A 107 -1.48 5.35 23.17
C GLY A 107 -2.96 5.05 23.41
N VAL A 108 -3.80 5.49 22.50
CA VAL A 108 -5.26 5.32 22.54
C VAL A 108 -5.65 4.15 21.65
N PRO A 109 -6.43 3.19 22.16
CA PRO A 109 -6.97 2.13 21.31
C PRO A 109 -7.85 2.72 20.21
N GLN A 110 -7.65 2.27 18.99
CA GLN A 110 -8.47 2.60 17.82
C GLN A 110 -9.19 1.34 17.37
N SER A 111 -10.46 1.44 17.05
CA SER A 111 -11.20 0.35 16.41
C SER A 111 -10.65 0.12 15.03
N LEU A 112 -10.48 -1.14 14.67
CA LEU A 112 -10.11 -1.55 13.31
C LEU A 112 -11.31 -2.08 12.53
N GLN A 113 -12.48 -2.20 13.17
CA GLN A 113 -13.69 -2.70 12.52
C GLN A 113 -14.11 -1.77 11.36
N GLY A 114 -14.38 -2.36 10.21
CA GLY A 114 -14.72 -1.67 8.98
C GLY A 114 -13.50 -1.17 8.19
N ASN A 115 -12.28 -1.28 8.73
CA ASN A 115 -11.08 -0.89 8.00
C ASN A 115 -10.65 -1.99 7.03
N GLN A 116 -9.99 -1.58 5.95
CA GLN A 116 -9.44 -2.50 4.95
C GLN A 116 -8.27 -3.33 5.48
N LEU A 117 -8.09 -4.50 4.90
CA LEU A 117 -6.90 -5.32 5.13
C LEU A 117 -5.65 -4.63 4.56
N PRO A 118 -4.53 -4.64 5.30
CA PRO A 118 -3.30 -4.02 4.83
C PRO A 118 -2.80 -4.60 3.51
N ASN A 119 -2.29 -3.71 2.65
CA ASN A 119 -1.71 -4.01 1.34
C ASN A 119 -2.68 -4.67 0.34
N THR A 120 -3.97 -4.55 0.55
CA THR A 120 -5.01 -5.11 -0.30
C THR A 120 -5.61 -3.98 -1.15
N ALA A 121 -5.45 -4.06 -2.46
CA ALA A 121 -6.09 -3.15 -3.40
C ALA A 121 -7.47 -3.70 -3.79
N GLU A 122 -8.47 -2.84 -3.91
CA GLU A 122 -9.85 -3.26 -4.25
C GLU A 122 -10.01 -3.57 -5.73
N LEU A 123 -9.21 -2.95 -6.59
CA LEU A 123 -9.25 -3.19 -8.02
C LEU A 123 -7.86 -3.40 -8.59
N GLU A 124 -7.70 -4.53 -9.26
CA GLU A 124 -6.53 -4.80 -10.09
C GLU A 124 -6.98 -5.29 -11.47
N TYR A 125 -6.35 -4.80 -12.52
CA TYR A 125 -6.60 -5.35 -13.85
C TYR A 125 -5.37 -5.28 -14.73
N SER A 126 -5.34 -6.17 -15.73
CA SER A 126 -4.36 -6.12 -16.81
C SER A 126 -5.01 -6.26 -18.16
N LEU A 127 -4.49 -5.52 -19.12
CA LEU A 127 -4.87 -5.60 -20.53
C LEU A 127 -3.62 -5.89 -21.34
N SER A 128 -3.65 -6.89 -22.21
CA SER A 128 -2.56 -7.12 -23.15
C SER A 128 -3.10 -7.31 -24.58
N LEU A 129 -2.37 -6.73 -25.50
CA LEU A 129 -2.57 -6.88 -26.94
C LEU A 129 -1.35 -7.57 -27.52
N THR A 130 -1.54 -8.72 -28.17
CA THR A 130 -0.51 -9.40 -28.92
C THR A 130 -0.89 -9.40 -30.40
N LYS A 131 0.05 -8.99 -31.24
CA LYS A 131 -0.04 -9.06 -32.70
C LYS A 131 1.08 -9.92 -33.22
N VAL A 132 0.70 -10.88 -34.05
CA VAL A 132 1.62 -11.78 -34.77
C VAL A 132 1.74 -11.32 -36.22
N PHE A 133 2.97 -11.27 -36.71
CA PHE A 133 3.33 -10.93 -38.06
C PHE A 133 4.04 -12.14 -38.70
N PRO A 134 3.30 -13.00 -39.44
CA PRO A 134 3.92 -14.11 -40.16
C PRO A 134 4.85 -13.59 -41.25
N GLY A 135 6.02 -14.18 -41.38
CA GLY A 135 7.01 -13.86 -42.40
C GLY A 135 7.56 -15.11 -43.07
N ALA A 136 8.26 -14.94 -44.20
CA ALA A 136 8.82 -16.05 -44.98
C ALA A 136 9.92 -16.83 -44.19
N SER A 137 10.65 -16.16 -43.33
CA SER A 137 11.75 -16.75 -42.52
C SER A 137 11.39 -17.07 -41.08
N GLY A 138 10.19 -16.72 -40.65
CA GLY A 138 9.76 -16.88 -39.25
C GLY A 138 8.63 -15.93 -38.88
N GLU A 139 8.29 -15.92 -37.62
CA GLU A 139 7.20 -15.16 -37.06
C GLU A 139 7.73 -14.07 -36.11
N THR A 140 7.21 -12.86 -36.25
CA THR A 140 7.44 -11.77 -35.27
C THR A 140 6.18 -11.54 -34.47
N SER A 141 6.25 -11.64 -33.15
CA SER A 141 5.17 -11.26 -32.26
C SER A 141 5.51 -9.97 -31.52
N ALA A 142 4.53 -9.06 -31.43
CA ALA A 142 4.63 -7.86 -30.61
C ALA A 142 3.51 -7.89 -29.57
N ARG A 143 3.88 -7.72 -28.29
CA ARG A 143 2.95 -7.67 -27.17
C ARG A 143 3.12 -6.34 -26.44
N LEU A 144 1.99 -5.65 -26.23
CA LEU A 144 1.86 -4.53 -25.31
C LEU A 144 1.04 -4.98 -24.13
N SER A 145 1.46 -4.59 -22.92
CA SER A 145 0.75 -4.92 -21.68
C SER A 145 0.59 -3.68 -20.83
N TYR A 146 -0.60 -3.48 -20.31
CA TYR A 146 -0.92 -2.47 -19.31
C TYR A 146 -1.43 -3.17 -18.05
N ARG A 147 -0.92 -2.76 -16.88
CA ARG A 147 -1.37 -3.23 -15.58
C ARG A 147 -1.73 -2.05 -14.71
N PHE A 148 -2.84 -2.17 -14.04
CA PHE A 148 -3.33 -1.24 -13.04
C PHE A 148 -3.54 -1.96 -11.72
N ARG A 149 -3.12 -1.32 -10.65
CA ARG A 149 -3.46 -1.69 -9.28
C ARG A 149 -3.91 -0.45 -8.56
N ASP A 150 -5.07 -0.51 -7.93
CA ASP A 150 -5.62 0.61 -7.17
C ASP A 150 -4.80 0.91 -5.91
N GLU A 151 -5.11 2.02 -5.27
CA GLU A 151 -4.48 2.39 -4.00
C GLU A 151 -4.75 1.33 -2.92
N ALA A 152 -3.88 1.29 -1.92
CA ALA A 152 -4.00 0.37 -0.80
C ALA A 152 -3.45 1.01 0.47
N ASN A 153 -4.02 0.65 1.60
CA ASN A 153 -3.48 1.02 2.90
C ASN A 153 -2.38 0.03 3.31
N SER A 154 -1.20 0.50 3.67
CA SER A 154 -0.14 -0.40 4.17
C SER A 154 -0.29 -0.76 5.65
N SER A 155 -1.32 -0.23 6.30
CA SER A 155 -1.64 -0.44 7.71
C SER A 155 -3.15 -0.54 7.91
N ALA A 156 -3.59 -1.45 8.79
CA ALA A 156 -4.98 -1.56 9.18
C ALA A 156 -5.55 -0.31 9.90
N PHE A 157 -4.71 0.65 10.25
CA PHE A 157 -5.14 1.94 10.83
C PHE A 157 -5.52 2.99 9.78
N GLU A 158 -5.39 2.70 8.49
CA GLU A 158 -5.78 3.57 7.35
C GLU A 158 -5.26 5.01 7.45
N MET A 159 -4.03 5.14 7.91
CA MET A 159 -3.41 6.45 8.04
C MET A 159 -3.01 6.99 6.67
N GLU A 160 -3.35 8.24 6.36
CA GLU A 160 -3.03 8.89 5.07
C GLU A 160 -1.56 8.76 4.68
N ARG A 161 -0.65 8.93 5.65
CA ARG A 161 0.79 8.78 5.44
C ARG A 161 1.24 7.33 5.12
N MET A 162 0.36 6.36 5.32
CA MET A 162 0.60 4.93 5.08
C MET A 162 -0.11 4.42 3.82
N LYS A 163 -0.67 5.32 3.03
CA LYS A 163 -1.35 4.99 1.79
C LYS A 163 -0.34 4.77 0.67
N ILE A 164 -0.53 3.69 -0.06
CA ILE A 164 0.20 3.37 -1.29
C ILE A 164 -0.69 3.82 -2.45
N PRO A 165 -0.29 4.80 -3.25
CA PRO A 165 -1.08 5.27 -4.38
C PRO A 165 -1.29 4.20 -5.43
N ALA A 166 -2.30 4.38 -6.28
CA ALA A 166 -2.54 3.50 -7.43
C ALA A 166 -1.33 3.42 -8.36
N ASN A 167 -1.05 2.22 -8.84
CA ASN A 167 0.11 1.91 -9.68
C ASN A 167 -0.30 1.54 -11.11
N LYS A 168 0.48 2.02 -12.09
CA LYS A 168 0.24 1.81 -13.53
C LYS A 168 1.52 1.41 -14.22
N TYR A 169 1.48 0.34 -15.00
CA TYR A 169 2.66 -0.15 -15.71
C TYR A 169 2.35 -0.38 -17.18
N PHE A 170 3.27 0.06 -18.02
CA PHE A 170 3.28 -0.19 -19.44
C PHE A 170 4.53 -0.98 -19.82
N ASP A 171 4.34 -2.15 -20.39
CA ASP A 171 5.41 -3.05 -20.78
C ASP A 171 5.24 -3.45 -22.25
N MET A 172 6.34 -3.74 -22.93
CA MET A 172 6.39 -4.17 -24.32
C MET A 172 7.35 -5.35 -24.48
N LEU A 173 7.00 -6.26 -25.38
CA LEU A 173 7.88 -7.33 -25.86
C LEU A 173 7.70 -7.49 -27.35
N VAL A 174 8.79 -7.47 -28.09
CA VAL A 174 8.84 -7.89 -29.50
C VAL A 174 9.75 -9.10 -29.60
N LYS A 175 9.25 -10.20 -30.15
CA LYS A 175 9.97 -11.48 -30.26
C LYS A 175 9.91 -11.99 -31.69
N PHE A 176 11.06 -12.38 -32.24
CA PHE A 176 11.17 -13.11 -33.48
C PHE A 176 11.50 -14.58 -33.22
N THR A 177 10.79 -15.48 -33.87
CA THR A 177 11.00 -16.94 -33.85
C THR A 177 11.09 -17.42 -35.29
N PRO A 178 12.17 -18.07 -35.73
CA PRO A 178 12.29 -18.58 -37.09
C PRO A 178 11.36 -19.78 -37.32
N ASN A 179 11.19 -20.18 -38.58
CA ASN A 179 10.26 -21.28 -38.94
C ASN A 179 10.68 -22.64 -38.41
N ASP A 180 11.97 -22.86 -38.19
CA ASP A 180 12.50 -24.10 -37.55
C ASP A 180 12.12 -24.18 -36.06
N GLY A 181 11.87 -23.01 -35.42
CA GLY A 181 11.44 -22.94 -34.03
C GLY A 181 12.53 -23.16 -33.00
N ASP A 182 13.76 -23.48 -33.42
CA ASP A 182 14.84 -23.91 -32.52
C ASP A 182 15.41 -22.78 -31.66
N TRP A 183 15.12 -21.52 -31.99
CA TRP A 183 15.58 -20.37 -31.22
C TRP A 183 14.62 -19.18 -31.34
N TYR A 184 14.79 -18.23 -30.47
CA TYR A 184 14.13 -16.92 -30.60
C TYR A 184 15.04 -15.80 -30.11
N VAL A 185 14.79 -14.59 -30.60
CA VAL A 185 15.36 -13.35 -30.07
C VAL A 185 14.25 -12.37 -29.78
N GLY A 186 14.38 -11.64 -28.69
CA GLY A 186 13.39 -10.65 -28.30
C GLY A 186 14.00 -9.38 -27.72
N VAL A 187 13.28 -8.29 -27.89
CA VAL A 187 13.54 -7.02 -27.23
C VAL A 187 12.38 -6.72 -26.33
N TYR A 188 12.65 -6.38 -25.09
CA TYR A 188 11.61 -5.95 -24.16
C TYR A 188 11.89 -4.57 -23.59
N GLY A 189 10.81 -3.87 -23.26
CA GLY A 189 10.84 -2.65 -22.46
C GLY A 189 9.84 -2.81 -21.31
N LYS A 190 10.29 -2.54 -20.09
CA LYS A 190 9.44 -2.51 -18.90
C LYS A 190 9.32 -1.08 -18.40
N ASN A 191 8.18 -0.77 -17.80
CA ASN A 191 7.86 0.56 -17.31
C ASN A 191 8.16 1.66 -18.35
N LEU A 192 7.54 1.54 -19.53
CA LEU A 192 7.78 2.45 -20.66
C LEU A 192 7.48 3.92 -20.37
N ALA A 193 6.56 4.16 -19.42
CA ALA A 193 6.24 5.51 -18.96
C ALA A 193 7.36 6.14 -18.11
N ASP A 194 8.32 5.35 -17.62
CA ASP A 194 9.39 5.75 -16.69
C ASP A 194 8.85 6.38 -15.39
N ASP A 195 7.71 5.89 -14.95
CA ASP A 195 7.03 6.39 -13.75
C ASP A 195 7.47 5.58 -12.53
N ARG A 196 8.10 6.25 -11.55
CA ARG A 196 8.53 5.63 -10.30
C ARG A 196 7.41 5.66 -9.29
N GLN A 197 6.77 4.54 -9.13
CA GLN A 197 5.60 4.39 -8.28
C GLN A 197 5.95 3.68 -6.98
N LEU A 198 5.38 4.18 -5.88
CA LEU A 198 5.54 3.54 -4.57
C LEU A 198 4.83 2.18 -4.58
N GLN A 199 5.56 1.10 -4.32
CA GLN A 199 5.03 -0.27 -4.33
C GLN A 199 4.81 -0.83 -2.93
N PHE A 200 5.58 -0.36 -1.99
CA PHE A 200 5.57 -0.87 -0.64
C PHE A 200 5.90 0.25 0.34
N LEU A 201 5.22 0.26 1.47
CA LEU A 201 5.43 1.22 2.54
C LEU A 201 5.31 0.52 3.89
N ARG A 202 6.18 0.85 4.81
CA ARG A 202 6.08 0.41 6.20
C ARG A 202 6.69 1.42 7.15
N THR A 203 6.31 1.35 8.41
CA THR A 203 6.89 2.16 9.48
C THR A 203 7.91 1.34 10.27
N ALA A 204 9.05 1.94 10.57
CA ALA A 204 9.97 1.41 11.55
C ALA A 204 9.35 1.42 12.96
N SER A 205 9.94 0.65 13.86
CA SER A 205 9.53 0.68 15.27
C SER A 205 9.70 2.08 15.87
N ASN A 206 8.93 2.37 16.91
CA ASN A 206 9.06 3.63 17.65
C ASN A 206 10.48 3.83 18.24
N LEU A 207 11.19 2.74 18.55
CA LEU A 207 12.58 2.77 18.98
C LEU A 207 13.53 3.30 17.89
N GLN A 208 13.12 3.22 16.63
CA GLN A 208 13.83 3.75 15.45
C GLN A 208 13.24 5.06 14.96
N GLY A 209 12.47 5.76 15.81
CA GLY A 209 11.90 7.05 15.50
C GLY A 209 10.65 7.03 14.60
N GLY A 210 10.03 5.87 14.37
CA GLY A 210 8.80 5.75 13.58
C GLY A 210 8.97 6.19 12.11
N GLN A 211 10.16 6.06 11.55
CA GLN A 211 10.46 6.46 10.18
C GLN A 211 9.69 5.60 9.16
N LEU A 212 9.29 6.22 8.06
CA LEU A 212 8.69 5.52 6.92
C LEU A 212 9.77 4.97 5.99
N TYR A 213 9.62 3.72 5.61
CA TYR A 213 10.40 3.06 4.58
C TYR A 213 9.50 2.67 3.42
N GLY A 214 9.94 2.95 2.21
CA GLY A 214 9.22 2.57 1.01
C GLY A 214 10.16 2.02 -0.07
N SER A 215 9.63 1.17 -0.92
CA SER A 215 10.27 0.76 -2.16
C SER A 215 9.49 1.29 -3.35
N PHE A 216 10.23 1.74 -4.35
CA PHE A 216 9.68 2.22 -5.60
C PHE A 216 9.83 1.16 -6.69
N SER A 217 9.00 1.27 -7.73
CA SER A 217 9.16 0.47 -8.94
C SER A 217 10.51 0.73 -9.61
N ASP A 218 10.99 -0.26 -10.35
CA ASP A 218 12.15 -0.09 -11.20
C ASP A 218 11.91 1.03 -12.25
N PRO A 219 12.93 1.79 -12.61
CA PRO A 219 12.85 2.73 -13.72
C PRO A 219 12.61 1.99 -15.04
N ARG A 220 12.34 2.74 -16.10
CA ARG A 220 12.24 2.17 -17.44
C ARG A 220 13.50 1.35 -17.76
N THR A 221 13.29 0.10 -18.12
CA THR A 221 14.34 -0.86 -18.42
C THR A 221 14.14 -1.46 -19.79
N TRP A 222 15.19 -1.56 -20.57
CA TRP A 222 15.23 -2.25 -21.86
C TRP A 222 16.17 -3.44 -21.77
N GLY A 223 15.84 -4.50 -22.47
CA GLY A 223 16.71 -5.66 -22.51
C GLY A 223 16.50 -6.51 -23.75
N LEU A 224 17.44 -7.40 -23.96
CA LEU A 224 17.41 -8.45 -24.97
C LEU A 224 17.17 -9.78 -24.27
N GLN A 225 16.41 -10.64 -24.93
CA GLN A 225 16.26 -12.02 -24.53
C GLN A 225 16.59 -12.93 -25.71
N PHE A 226 17.15 -14.05 -25.39
CA PHE A 226 17.50 -15.05 -26.38
C PHE A 226 17.22 -16.43 -25.78
N GLY A 227 16.67 -17.34 -26.54
CA GLY A 227 16.40 -18.71 -26.10
C GLY A 227 16.63 -19.71 -27.22
N PHE A 228 16.98 -20.92 -26.80
CA PHE A 228 17.16 -22.11 -27.64
C PHE A 228 16.35 -23.26 -27.08
N ASP A 229 15.71 -24.00 -27.98
CA ASP A 229 15.14 -25.31 -27.67
C ASP A 229 16.10 -26.40 -28.21
N PHE A 230 16.40 -27.42 -27.38
CA PHE A 230 17.32 -28.51 -27.70
C PHE A 230 16.57 -29.78 -28.00
#